data_5f1151084d3167c331b970f322e1a9ee
#
_entry.id   5f1151084d3167c331b970f322e1a9ee
#
_cell.length_a   1.000
_cell.length_b   1.000
_cell.length_c   1.000
_cell.angle_alpha   90.00
_cell.angle_beta   90.00
_cell.angle_gamma   90.00
#
_symmetry.space_group_name_H-M   'P 1'
#
loop_
_entity.id
_entity.type
_entity.pdbx_description
1 polymer ?
#
loop_
_entity_poly.entity_id
_entity_poly.type
_entity_poly.pdbx_seq_one_letter_code
_entity_poly.pdbx_strand_id
1 'polypeptide(L)'
;MPRPPRCRRICGVPQVDTFCPNECENTEPILLTLDEYEVIRLVDLEQQTHERCAAQMDISRSTVQEIYEVARRKIAACLVHGKPLHISGGNYRICGGQEATHCGRCCRMQRANMEKSGKTCKGDSIMKIAVTYENGQIFQHFGHSCGDHGCGKHSCH
;
A
#
# COMPACT_ATOMS: atom_id res chain seq x y z
N MET A 1 -32.68 9.47 -17.78
CA MET A 1 -31.49 10.04 -17.16
C MET A 1 -30.78 8.91 -16.41
N PRO A 2 -29.57 8.52 -16.79
CA PRO A 2 -28.81 7.58 -15.99
C PRO A 2 -28.52 8.20 -14.64
N ARG A 3 -28.79 7.44 -13.58
CA ARG A 3 -28.51 7.87 -12.20
C ARG A 3 -26.99 8.05 -12.05
N PRO A 4 -26.52 9.19 -11.51
CA PRO A 4 -25.08 9.37 -11.32
C PRO A 4 -24.50 8.25 -10.45
N PRO A 5 -23.33 7.71 -10.76
CA PRO A 5 -22.72 6.64 -9.98
C PRO A 5 -22.50 7.13 -8.55
N ARG A 6 -23.05 6.40 -7.57
CA ARG A 6 -22.84 6.70 -6.15
C ARG A 6 -21.37 6.53 -5.80
N CYS A 7 -20.81 7.52 -5.09
CA CYS A 7 -19.49 7.39 -4.51
C CYS A 7 -19.46 6.22 -3.53
N ARG A 8 -18.54 5.30 -3.73
CA ARG A 8 -18.35 4.11 -2.90
C ARG A 8 -17.57 4.49 -1.65
N ARG A 9 -18.03 4.05 -0.49
CA ARG A 9 -17.36 4.34 0.77
C ARG A 9 -16.17 3.40 0.95
N ILE A 10 -14.99 3.97 1.20
CA ILE A 10 -13.77 3.23 1.52
C ILE A 10 -13.26 3.63 2.91
N CYS A 11 -12.57 2.72 3.59
CA CYS A 11 -12.04 2.98 4.94
C CYS A 11 -10.78 3.84 4.94
N GLY A 12 -9.97 3.76 3.91
CA GLY A 12 -8.73 4.52 3.77
C GLY A 12 -8.02 4.24 2.47
N VAL A 13 -6.95 4.99 2.23
CA VAL A 13 -6.07 4.79 1.08
C VAL A 13 -4.97 3.78 1.43
N PRO A 14 -4.44 3.02 0.46
CA PRO A 14 -3.33 2.11 0.69
C PRO A 14 -2.06 2.88 1.11
N GLN A 15 -1.23 2.25 1.93
CA GLN A 15 0.08 2.80 2.29
C GLN A 15 1.09 2.69 1.14
N VAL A 16 0.93 1.67 0.31
CA VAL A 16 1.71 1.43 -0.89
C VAL A 16 0.74 1.38 -2.06
N ASP A 17 0.95 2.23 -3.03
CA ASP A 17 0.09 2.38 -4.20
C ASP A 17 0.68 1.76 -5.47
N THR A 18 1.94 1.35 -5.44
CA THR A 18 2.64 0.82 -6.59
C THR A 18 3.40 -0.45 -6.25
N PHE A 19 3.17 -1.50 -7.02
CA PHE A 19 3.88 -2.78 -6.94
C PHE A 19 4.54 -3.05 -8.28
N CYS A 20 5.86 -3.17 -8.31
CA CYS A 20 6.61 -3.43 -9.53
C CYS A 20 7.40 -4.73 -9.40
N PRO A 21 7.42 -5.57 -10.44
CA PRO A 21 8.42 -6.63 -10.55
C PRO A 21 9.83 -6.02 -10.69
N ASN A 22 10.86 -6.78 -10.33
CA ASN A 22 12.25 -6.29 -10.33
C ASN A 22 12.73 -5.81 -11.72
N GLU A 23 12.15 -6.31 -12.80
CA GLU A 23 12.52 -6.00 -14.18
C GLU A 23 11.31 -5.47 -14.97
N CYS A 24 10.78 -4.32 -14.57
CA CYS A 24 9.60 -3.73 -15.22
C CYS A 24 9.93 -2.53 -16.13
N GLU A 25 10.97 -2.61 -16.94
CA GLU A 25 11.28 -1.54 -17.89
C GLU A 25 10.20 -1.44 -18.97
N ASN A 26 9.55 -0.27 -19.06
CA ASN A 26 8.58 0.12 -20.11
C ASN A 26 7.29 -0.71 -20.24
N THR A 27 6.86 -1.38 -19.18
CA THR A 27 5.59 -2.11 -19.20
C THR A 27 4.46 -1.23 -18.63
N GLU A 28 3.34 -1.10 -19.37
CA GLU A 28 2.18 -0.38 -18.87
C GLU A 28 1.63 -1.00 -17.58
N PRO A 29 1.45 -0.21 -16.50
CA PRO A 29 0.92 -0.71 -15.25
C PRO A 29 -0.56 -1.09 -15.38
N ILE A 30 -0.96 -2.11 -14.66
CA ILE A 30 -2.36 -2.43 -14.46
C ILE A 30 -2.93 -1.49 -13.40
N LEU A 31 -3.98 -0.76 -13.77
CA LEU A 31 -4.63 0.17 -12.86
C LEU A 31 -5.70 -0.54 -12.02
N LEU A 32 -5.51 -0.58 -10.71
CA LEU A 32 -6.49 -0.99 -9.72
C LEU A 32 -7.11 0.25 -9.08
N THR A 33 -8.42 0.39 -9.13
CA THR A 33 -9.08 1.55 -8.51
C THR A 33 -9.19 1.38 -6.99
N LEU A 34 -9.33 2.49 -6.25
CA LEU A 34 -9.39 2.46 -4.78
C LEU A 34 -10.61 1.72 -4.23
N ASP A 35 -11.70 1.73 -4.96
CA ASP A 35 -12.88 0.93 -4.63
C ASP A 35 -12.68 -0.57 -4.91
N GLU A 36 -11.96 -0.92 -5.98
CA GLU A 36 -11.53 -2.30 -6.25
C GLU A 36 -10.57 -2.80 -5.16
N TYR A 37 -9.61 -1.98 -4.76
CA TYR A 37 -8.70 -2.27 -3.64
C TYR A 37 -9.47 -2.52 -2.34
N GLU A 38 -10.45 -1.68 -2.01
CA GLU A 38 -11.25 -1.83 -0.80
C GLU A 38 -12.06 -3.13 -0.79
N VAL A 39 -12.65 -3.53 -1.92
CA VAL A 39 -13.35 -4.81 -2.02
C VAL A 39 -12.40 -5.99 -1.78
N ILE A 40 -11.21 -6.00 -2.39
CA ILE A 40 -10.20 -7.03 -2.15
C ILE A 40 -9.79 -7.06 -0.67
N ARG A 41 -9.58 -5.90 -0.07
CA ARG A 41 -9.23 -5.81 1.35
C ARG A 41 -10.31 -6.40 2.24
N LEU A 42 -11.57 -6.06 2.01
CA LEU A 42 -12.68 -6.52 2.85
C LEU A 42 -13.00 -8.00 2.63
N VAL A 43 -13.04 -8.45 1.40
CA VAL A 43 -13.46 -9.82 1.07
C VAL A 43 -12.31 -10.82 1.23
N ASP A 44 -11.15 -10.56 0.62
CA ASP A 44 -10.04 -11.53 0.61
C ASP A 44 -9.17 -11.46 1.86
N LEU A 45 -8.85 -10.26 2.37
CA LEU A 45 -7.97 -10.11 3.52
C LEU A 45 -8.74 -10.22 4.85
N GLU A 46 -9.88 -9.53 4.99
CA GLU A 46 -10.67 -9.55 6.22
C GLU A 46 -11.74 -10.64 6.24
N GLN A 47 -11.84 -11.43 5.18
CA GLN A 47 -12.77 -12.56 5.05
C GLN A 47 -14.24 -12.18 5.31
N GLN A 48 -14.62 -10.99 4.86
CA GLN A 48 -16.01 -10.54 4.97
C GLN A 48 -16.87 -11.14 3.85
N THR A 49 -18.16 -11.34 4.14
CA THR A 49 -19.13 -11.71 3.09
C THR A 49 -19.41 -10.52 2.17
N HIS A 50 -19.86 -10.80 0.96
CA HIS A 50 -20.24 -9.74 0.00
C HIS A 50 -21.36 -8.83 0.54
N GLU A 51 -22.26 -9.36 1.37
CA GLU A 51 -23.32 -8.59 2.04
C GLU A 51 -22.74 -7.57 3.03
N ARG A 52 -21.78 -7.99 3.84
CA ARG A 52 -21.11 -7.10 4.81
C ARG A 52 -20.25 -6.05 4.11
N CYS A 53 -19.54 -6.46 3.07
CA CYS A 53 -18.77 -5.56 2.22
C CYS A 53 -19.68 -4.52 1.56
N ALA A 54 -20.83 -4.93 1.01
CA ALA A 54 -21.84 -4.05 0.40
C ALA A 54 -22.38 -3.01 1.40
N ALA A 55 -22.74 -3.45 2.60
CA ALA A 55 -23.20 -2.55 3.66
C ALA A 55 -22.11 -1.55 4.08
N GLN A 56 -20.85 -1.99 4.18
CA GLN A 56 -19.73 -1.14 4.55
C GLN A 56 -19.40 -0.10 3.47
N MET A 57 -19.46 -0.48 2.20
CA MET A 57 -19.17 0.40 1.07
C MET A 57 -20.37 1.24 0.60
N ASP A 58 -21.56 1.04 1.17
CA ASP A 58 -22.82 1.70 0.80
C ASP A 58 -23.20 1.45 -0.67
N ILE A 59 -23.09 0.20 -1.10
CA ILE A 59 -23.43 -0.28 -2.45
C ILE A 59 -24.24 -1.58 -2.39
N SER A 60 -24.75 -2.04 -3.55
CA SER A 60 -25.45 -3.32 -3.63
C SER A 60 -24.48 -4.51 -3.60
N ARG A 61 -24.97 -5.68 -3.15
CA ARG A 61 -24.20 -6.93 -3.20
C ARG A 61 -23.77 -7.30 -4.63
N SER A 62 -24.62 -7.10 -5.62
CA SER A 62 -24.28 -7.36 -7.03
C SER A 62 -23.14 -6.48 -7.51
N THR A 63 -23.15 -5.20 -7.11
CA THR A 63 -22.06 -4.27 -7.43
C THR A 63 -20.74 -4.71 -6.77
N VAL A 64 -20.78 -5.21 -5.52
CA VAL A 64 -19.57 -5.78 -4.88
C VAL A 64 -19.03 -6.94 -5.69
N GLN A 65 -19.91 -7.84 -6.14
CA GLN A 65 -19.48 -9.00 -6.93
C GLN A 65 -18.83 -8.59 -8.25
N GLU A 66 -19.43 -7.67 -8.98
CA GLU A 66 -18.87 -7.15 -10.23
C GLU A 66 -17.49 -6.53 -10.02
N ILE A 67 -17.33 -5.67 -9.01
CA ILE A 67 -16.06 -5.04 -8.65
C ILE A 67 -15.02 -6.10 -8.27
N TYR A 68 -15.43 -7.07 -7.46
CA TYR A 68 -14.58 -8.15 -6.97
C TYR A 68 -14.01 -9.01 -8.10
N GLU A 69 -14.85 -9.39 -9.05
CA GLU A 69 -14.44 -10.17 -10.21
C GLU A 69 -13.43 -9.40 -11.10
N VAL A 70 -13.70 -8.12 -11.33
CA VAL A 70 -12.79 -7.25 -12.10
C VAL A 70 -11.46 -7.07 -11.37
N ALA A 71 -11.50 -6.77 -10.07
CA ALA A 71 -10.30 -6.56 -9.26
C ALA A 71 -9.41 -7.81 -9.22
N ARG A 72 -9.98 -8.98 -8.97
CA ARG A 72 -9.23 -10.24 -8.96
C ARG A 72 -8.63 -10.58 -10.32
N ARG A 73 -9.33 -10.32 -11.41
CA ARG A 73 -8.79 -10.52 -12.77
C ARG A 73 -7.59 -9.61 -13.03
N LYS A 74 -7.64 -8.36 -12.59
CA LYS A 74 -6.51 -7.41 -12.70
C LYS A 74 -5.30 -7.88 -11.90
N ILE A 75 -5.50 -8.32 -10.66
CA ILE A 75 -4.44 -8.85 -9.82
C ILE A 75 -3.84 -10.11 -10.42
N ALA A 76 -4.67 -11.04 -10.91
CA ALA A 76 -4.21 -12.23 -11.57
C ALA A 76 -3.39 -11.91 -12.83
N ALA A 77 -3.84 -10.95 -13.65
CA ALA A 77 -3.09 -10.52 -14.83
C ALA A 77 -1.74 -9.88 -14.46
N CYS A 78 -1.69 -9.11 -13.36
CA CYS A 78 -0.44 -8.57 -12.82
C CYS A 78 0.55 -9.70 -12.49
N LEU A 79 0.09 -10.71 -11.72
CA LEU A 79 0.93 -11.83 -11.30
C LEU A 79 1.37 -12.72 -12.46
N VAL A 80 0.44 -13.06 -13.35
CA VAL A 80 0.70 -14.01 -14.47
C VAL A 80 1.59 -13.39 -15.54
N HIS A 81 1.40 -12.12 -15.85
CA HIS A 81 2.13 -11.43 -16.91
C HIS A 81 3.32 -10.62 -16.40
N GLY A 82 3.58 -10.59 -15.09
CA GLY A 82 4.66 -9.81 -14.51
C GLY A 82 4.52 -8.30 -14.76
N LYS A 83 3.29 -7.79 -14.79
CA LYS A 83 3.04 -6.36 -15.00
C LYS A 83 3.04 -5.59 -13.69
N PRO A 84 3.51 -4.32 -13.70
CA PRO A 84 3.37 -3.48 -12.52
C PRO A 84 1.88 -3.20 -12.21
N LEU A 85 1.56 -3.08 -10.92
CA LEU A 85 0.23 -2.72 -10.44
C LEU A 85 0.29 -1.33 -9.83
N HIS A 86 -0.62 -0.46 -10.25
CA HIS A 86 -0.77 0.87 -9.68
C HIS A 86 -2.18 1.06 -9.12
N ILE A 87 -2.27 1.48 -7.85
CA ILE A 87 -3.56 1.67 -7.15
C ILE A 87 -3.88 3.15 -7.14
N SER A 88 -4.82 3.59 -7.96
CA SER A 88 -5.24 4.98 -8.01
C SER A 88 -6.61 5.18 -8.65
N GLY A 89 -7.21 6.33 -8.39
CA GLY A 89 -8.48 6.72 -9.01
C GLY A 89 -9.68 5.92 -8.52
N GLY A 90 -10.77 5.94 -9.29
CA GLY A 90 -12.05 5.35 -8.94
C GLY A 90 -13.05 6.37 -8.38
N ASN A 91 -14.29 5.91 -8.16
CA ASN A 91 -15.37 6.74 -7.64
C ASN A 91 -15.63 6.40 -6.17
N TYR A 92 -14.95 7.08 -5.26
CA TYR A 92 -14.97 6.77 -3.83
C TYR A 92 -15.09 8.00 -2.94
N ARG A 93 -15.50 7.77 -1.70
CA ARG A 93 -15.42 8.71 -0.58
C ARG A 93 -14.78 8.03 0.63
N ILE A 94 -13.95 8.73 1.36
CA ILE A 94 -13.31 8.19 2.57
C ILE A 94 -14.32 8.24 3.73
N CYS A 95 -14.36 7.16 4.51
CA CYS A 95 -15.20 7.08 5.69
C CYS A 95 -14.78 8.14 6.73
N GLY A 96 -15.65 9.10 7.03
CA GLY A 96 -15.39 10.20 7.99
C GLY A 96 -15.35 9.78 9.47
N GLY A 97 -15.55 8.50 9.76
CA GLY A 97 -15.51 7.95 11.12
C GLY A 97 -16.73 8.26 12.00
N GLN A 98 -17.57 9.18 11.63
CA GLN A 98 -18.83 9.48 12.34
C GLN A 98 -19.98 8.56 11.92
N GLU A 99 -19.91 7.99 10.74
CA GLU A 99 -20.84 6.97 10.24
C GLU A 99 -20.46 5.56 10.70
N ALA A 100 -19.86 5.43 11.86
CA ALA A 100 -19.21 4.22 12.37
C ALA A 100 -20.16 3.05 12.71
N THR A 101 -21.46 3.19 12.50
CA THR A 101 -22.44 2.10 12.73
C THR A 101 -22.26 0.95 11.75
N HIS A 102 -21.64 1.18 10.58
CA HIS A 102 -21.44 0.18 9.55
C HIS A 102 -19.97 -0.16 9.28
N CYS A 103 -19.05 0.68 9.78
CA CYS A 103 -17.63 0.42 9.65
C CYS A 103 -17.17 -0.45 10.82
N GLY A 104 -17.10 -1.74 10.60
CA GLY A 104 -16.69 -2.69 11.61
C GLY A 104 -15.27 -2.43 12.15
N ARG A 105 -14.68 -3.44 12.75
CA ARG A 105 -13.37 -3.46 13.41
C ARG A 105 -12.23 -2.78 12.64
N CYS A 106 -12.30 -2.77 11.29
CA CYS A 106 -11.22 -2.30 10.44
C CYS A 106 -10.90 -0.81 10.56
N CYS A 107 -11.89 0.07 10.61
CA CYS A 107 -11.64 1.51 10.78
C CYS A 107 -11.07 1.85 12.15
N ARG A 108 -11.45 1.10 13.20
CA ARG A 108 -10.88 1.25 14.53
C ARG A 108 -9.43 0.79 14.60
N MET A 109 -9.10 -0.33 13.95
CA MET A 109 -7.73 -0.85 13.90
C MET A 109 -6.80 0.03 13.08
N GLN A 110 -7.27 0.56 11.96
CA GLN A 110 -6.48 1.49 11.16
C GLN A 110 -6.19 2.78 11.91
N ARG A 111 -7.16 3.34 12.65
CA ARG A 111 -6.95 4.49 13.53
C ARG A 111 -5.97 4.19 14.66
N ALA A 112 -6.13 3.06 15.36
CA ALA A 112 -5.22 2.66 16.42
C ALA A 112 -3.79 2.44 15.93
N ASN A 113 -3.61 1.96 14.69
CA ASN A 113 -2.30 1.82 14.07
C ASN A 113 -1.73 3.17 13.60
N MET A 114 -2.56 4.11 13.14
CA MET A 114 -2.13 5.48 12.83
C MET A 114 -1.72 6.26 14.09
N GLU A 115 -2.43 6.07 15.19
CA GLU A 115 -2.09 6.70 16.48
C GLU A 115 -0.84 6.07 17.11
N LYS A 116 -0.62 4.77 16.96
CA LYS A 116 0.58 4.07 17.43
C LYS A 116 1.81 4.33 16.56
N SER A 117 1.64 4.60 15.29
CA SER A 117 2.71 5.06 14.41
C SER A 117 2.85 6.58 14.44
N GLY A 118 2.59 7.22 15.57
CA GLY A 118 2.72 8.65 15.86
C GLY A 118 4.11 9.26 15.58
N LYS A 119 4.85 8.68 14.65
CA LYS A 119 5.80 9.38 13.82
C LYS A 119 5.00 10.14 12.77
N THR A 120 4.62 11.35 13.14
CA THR A 120 4.51 12.42 12.17
C THR A 120 5.68 12.26 11.21
N CYS A 121 5.39 11.81 10.00
CA CYS A 121 6.26 12.10 8.87
C CYS A 121 6.14 13.62 8.67
N LYS A 122 6.82 14.40 9.52
CA LYS A 122 7.26 15.72 9.12
C LYS A 122 8.07 15.46 7.86
N GLY A 123 7.65 16.11 6.78
CA GLY A 123 8.34 16.08 5.51
C GLY A 123 9.84 16.26 5.71
N ASP A 124 10.56 15.79 4.71
CA ASP A 124 12.02 15.82 4.59
C ASP A 124 12.78 14.78 5.43
N SER A 125 12.47 13.52 5.23
CA SER A 125 13.50 12.50 5.25
C SER A 125 13.75 12.02 3.82
N ILE A 126 14.37 12.88 3.02
CA ILE A 126 15.24 12.42 1.95
C ILE A 126 16.26 11.53 2.66
N MET A 127 16.19 10.23 2.48
CA MET A 127 17.27 9.33 2.86
C MET A 127 18.49 9.84 2.10
N LYS A 128 19.33 10.61 2.77
CA LYS A 128 20.65 10.92 2.27
C LYS A 128 21.45 9.62 2.40
N ILE A 129 21.46 8.86 1.33
CA ILE A 129 22.43 7.75 1.21
C ILE A 129 23.75 8.42 1.05
N ALA A 130 24.56 8.42 2.12
CA ALA A 130 25.93 8.87 2.05
C ALA A 130 26.71 7.80 1.26
N VAL A 131 26.93 8.06 -0.02
CA VAL A 131 27.81 7.25 -0.85
C VAL A 131 29.22 7.83 -0.67
N THR A 132 30.13 7.05 -0.09
CA THR A 132 31.53 7.44 -0.03
C THR A 132 32.13 7.31 -1.41
N TYR A 133 32.56 8.45 -1.95
CA TYR A 133 33.26 8.55 -3.23
C TYR A 133 34.77 8.68 -2.96
N GLU A 134 35.52 7.77 -3.48
CA GLU A 134 36.99 7.90 -3.55
C GLU A 134 37.47 7.54 -4.95
N ASN A 135 38.20 8.45 -5.58
CA ASN A 135 38.74 8.30 -6.96
C ASN A 135 37.73 8.00 -8.07
N GLY A 136 36.48 8.53 -7.97
CA GLY A 136 35.49 8.39 -9.03
C GLY A 136 34.78 7.04 -9.12
N GLN A 137 35.00 6.18 -8.14
CA GLN A 137 34.29 4.88 -8.06
C GLN A 137 33.45 4.75 -6.80
N ILE A 138 32.31 4.10 -6.92
CA ILE A 138 31.39 3.81 -5.80
C ILE A 138 31.93 2.58 -5.06
N PHE A 139 32.26 2.73 -3.77
CA PHE A 139 32.60 1.58 -2.94
C PHE A 139 31.40 0.69 -2.66
N GLN A 140 31.48 -0.57 -3.05
CA GLN A 140 30.42 -1.57 -2.87
C GLN A 140 30.34 -2.15 -1.44
N HIS A 141 31.18 -1.75 -0.52
CA HIS A 141 31.16 -2.22 0.86
C HIS A 141 30.41 -1.24 1.78
N PHE A 142 29.12 -1.41 1.89
CA PHE A 142 28.35 -0.83 2.99
C PHE A 142 28.64 -1.62 4.27
N GLY A 143 29.36 -1.04 5.22
CA GLY A 143 29.37 -1.56 6.56
C GLY A 143 30.70 -1.64 7.32
N HIS A 144 31.81 -1.25 6.75
CA HIS A 144 33.08 -1.16 7.50
C HIS A 144 33.80 0.18 7.28
N SER A 145 33.22 1.26 7.77
CA SER A 145 34.00 2.39 8.20
C SER A 145 34.15 2.28 9.73
N CYS A 146 34.94 1.31 10.18
CA CYS A 146 35.54 1.41 11.47
C CYS A 146 36.58 2.53 11.35
N GLY A 147 36.24 3.69 11.90
CA GLY A 147 37.23 4.74 12.11
C GLY A 147 38.44 4.18 12.85
N ASP A 148 39.59 4.57 12.40
CA ASP A 148 40.88 4.39 13.07
C ASP A 148 40.78 4.83 14.55
N HIS A 149 40.54 3.86 15.41
CA HIS A 149 40.91 3.95 16.81
C HIS A 149 41.80 2.75 17.07
N GLY A 150 43.04 3.06 17.19
CA GLY A 150 44.11 2.13 17.40
C GLY A 150 43.79 1.08 18.47
N CYS A 151 43.71 -0.16 18.04
CA CYS A 151 43.83 -1.29 18.94
C CYS A 151 45.27 -1.40 19.38
N GLY A 152 45.48 -1.01 20.62
CA GLY A 152 46.76 -1.20 21.31
C GLY A 152 47.18 -2.65 21.29
N LYS A 153 48.42 -2.83 21.01
CA LYS A 153 49.19 -4.09 21.13
C LYS A 153 48.96 -4.71 22.50
N HIS A 154 48.26 -5.82 22.58
CA HIS A 154 48.45 -6.76 23.68
C HIS A 154 49.07 -8.04 23.13
N SER A 155 50.34 -8.18 23.42
CA SER A 155 51.10 -9.44 23.39
C SER A 155 50.35 -10.48 24.21
N CYS A 156 49.97 -11.57 23.60
CA CYS A 156 49.69 -12.81 24.30
C CYS A 156 50.95 -13.67 24.26
N HIS A 157 51.47 -13.92 25.42
CA HIS A 157 52.36 -15.05 25.68
C HIS A 157 51.55 -16.34 25.79
#